data_aeda4f5676f1e05c2188da21f45b05cd
#
_entry.id   aeda4f5676f1e05c2188da21f45b05cd
#
_cell.length_a   1.000
_cell.length_b   1.000
_cell.length_c   1.000
_cell.angle_alpha   90.00
_cell.angle_beta   90.00
_cell.angle_gamma   90.00
#
_symmetry.space_group_name_H-M   'P 1'
#
loop_
_entity.id
_entity.type
_entity.pdbx_description
1 polymer ?
#
loop_
_entity_poly.entity_id
_entity_poly.type
_entity_poly.pdbx_seq_one_letter_code
_entity_poly.pdbx_strand_id
1 'polypeptide(L)'
;MNTKIFTLIQKNLQSAFNLPKYQKIIIDADTQVDQLPWTPARYTKFRDAVEAELSLPCNYQGTLRDIVDDLSERYILRFFSEIWKPRTGDYEHTGWELAEEINKLDPVSVLDVGCGYHPFKGRIQNLIGIDPYNNCADYEVDILDYKVKPESHDVIIALGSINFNSREDIQARFAHCVSLLRPGGKFFLRANPGIPHKTGPYVEIFPWTFEIANEFAELYNLKLDTFKRDANERLYFVYTRL
;
A
#
# COMPACT_ATOMS: atom_id res chain seq x y z
N MET A 1 7.56 3.52 9.35
CA MET A 1 6.86 3.18 10.65
C MET A 1 5.42 3.67 10.62
N ASN A 2 4.45 2.78 10.82
CA ASN A 2 3.01 3.08 10.82
C ASN A 2 2.60 3.88 12.08
N THR A 3 2.17 5.13 11.89
CA THR A 3 1.86 6.05 12.99
C THR A 3 0.63 5.64 13.80
N LYS A 4 -0.33 4.96 13.20
CA LYS A 4 -1.55 4.49 13.88
C LYS A 4 -1.27 3.30 14.79
N ILE A 5 -0.49 2.32 14.31
CA ILE A 5 -0.07 1.17 15.12
C ILE A 5 0.89 1.63 16.23
N PHE A 6 1.82 2.54 15.91
CA PHE A 6 2.67 3.17 16.92
C PHE A 6 1.86 3.81 18.04
N THR A 7 0.88 4.63 17.71
CA THR A 7 0.01 5.31 18.69
C THR A 7 -0.81 4.31 19.52
N LEU A 8 -1.31 3.24 18.90
CA LEU A 8 -2.02 2.17 19.60
C LEU A 8 -1.14 1.52 20.66
N ILE A 9 0.08 1.10 20.27
CA ILE A 9 1.01 0.44 21.19
C ILE A 9 1.45 1.41 22.28
N GLN A 10 1.84 2.63 21.94
CA GLN A 10 2.25 3.66 22.90
C GLN A 10 1.17 3.92 23.96
N LYS A 11 -0.10 4.07 23.55
CA LYS A 11 -1.23 4.25 24.45
C LYS A 11 -1.42 3.05 25.40
N ASN A 12 -1.28 1.83 24.89
CA ASN A 12 -1.43 0.64 25.71
C ASN A 12 -0.25 0.42 26.66
N LEU A 13 0.98 0.77 26.26
CA LEU A 13 2.14 0.80 27.16
C LEU A 13 1.93 1.79 28.30
N GLN A 14 1.51 3.01 28.00
CA GLN A 14 1.21 4.03 29.02
C GLN A 14 0.14 3.55 30.00
N SER A 15 -0.91 2.89 29.50
CA SER A 15 -1.99 2.33 30.33
C SER A 15 -1.51 1.17 31.21
N ALA A 16 -0.64 0.29 30.69
CA ALA A 16 -0.12 -0.86 31.43
C ALA A 16 0.75 -0.45 32.63
N PHE A 17 1.48 0.65 32.49
CA PHE A 17 2.37 1.13 33.54
C PHE A 17 1.72 2.09 34.54
N ASN A 18 0.43 2.46 34.36
CA ASN A 18 -0.32 3.37 35.26
C ASN A 18 0.52 4.60 35.66
N LEU A 19 1.21 5.19 34.69
CA LEU A 19 2.11 6.32 34.97
C LEU A 19 1.28 7.53 35.40
N PRO A 20 1.56 8.14 36.59
CA PRO A 20 1.00 9.41 36.95
C PRO A 20 1.29 10.44 35.84
N LYS A 21 0.38 11.41 35.63
CA LYS A 21 0.51 12.45 34.58
C LYS A 21 1.88 13.17 34.52
N TYR A 22 2.67 13.08 35.59
CA TYR A 22 3.98 13.73 35.75
C TYR A 22 5.19 12.79 35.60
N GLN A 23 5.01 11.47 35.55
CA GLN A 23 6.07 10.50 35.21
C GLN A 23 5.82 9.98 33.80
N LYS A 24 6.14 10.77 32.82
CA LYS A 24 6.18 10.29 31.45
C LYS A 24 7.43 9.43 31.30
N ILE A 25 7.29 8.10 31.25
CA ILE A 25 8.27 7.32 30.50
C ILE A 25 8.15 7.85 29.06
N ILE A 26 9.23 8.37 28.53
CA ILE A 26 9.27 8.75 27.11
C ILE A 26 9.27 7.43 26.36
N ILE A 27 8.15 7.10 25.75
CA ILE A 27 8.00 5.94 24.89
C ILE A 27 8.11 6.49 23.46
N ASP A 28 9.26 6.26 22.86
CA ASP A 28 9.59 6.63 21.48
C ASP A 28 9.85 5.37 20.63
N ALA A 29 10.24 5.59 19.39
CA ALA A 29 10.47 4.51 18.44
C ALA A 29 11.62 3.59 18.84
N ASP A 30 12.59 4.09 19.59
CA ASP A 30 13.81 3.37 19.99
C ASP A 30 13.66 2.71 21.38
N THR A 31 12.50 2.85 22.02
CA THR A 31 12.20 2.22 23.32
C THR A 31 12.26 0.69 23.19
N GLN A 32 13.12 0.07 23.98
CA GLN A 32 13.24 -1.39 24.11
C GLN A 32 12.06 -1.93 24.91
N VAL A 33 11.09 -2.55 24.23
CA VAL A 33 9.82 -2.95 24.86
C VAL A 33 10.01 -4.13 25.81
N ASP A 34 10.86 -5.08 25.46
CA ASP A 34 11.19 -6.26 26.28
C ASP A 34 11.98 -5.91 27.54
N GLN A 35 12.66 -4.75 27.59
CA GLN A 35 13.42 -4.28 28.74
C GLN A 35 12.60 -3.42 29.71
N LEU A 36 11.33 -3.15 29.42
CA LEU A 36 10.45 -2.43 30.33
C LEU A 36 10.19 -3.25 31.61
N PRO A 37 9.92 -2.59 32.76
CA PRO A 37 9.75 -3.28 34.06
C PRO A 37 8.39 -4.03 34.12
N TRP A 38 8.28 -5.09 33.31
CA TRP A 38 7.09 -5.91 33.24
C TRP A 38 6.84 -6.70 34.51
N THR A 39 5.57 -6.74 34.93
CA THR A 39 5.03 -7.85 35.71
C THR A 39 4.19 -8.73 34.78
N PRO A 40 3.97 -10.02 35.11
CA PRO A 40 3.13 -10.87 34.26
C PRO A 40 1.75 -10.29 33.97
N ALA A 41 1.12 -9.68 34.99
CA ALA A 41 -0.20 -9.06 34.84
C ALA A 41 -0.20 -7.83 33.91
N ARG A 42 0.84 -6.97 34.01
CA ARG A 42 0.99 -5.81 33.11
C ARG A 42 1.23 -6.24 31.66
N TYR A 43 2.13 -7.20 31.49
CA TYR A 43 2.44 -7.72 30.15
C TYR A 43 1.21 -8.35 29.49
N THR A 44 0.49 -9.22 30.22
CA THR A 44 -0.73 -9.85 29.70
C THR A 44 -1.77 -8.81 29.32
N LYS A 45 -2.04 -7.83 30.20
CA LYS A 45 -3.00 -6.76 29.90
C LYS A 45 -2.63 -5.96 28.66
N PHE A 46 -1.36 -5.60 28.49
CA PHE A 46 -0.84 -4.88 27.34
C PHE A 46 -0.99 -5.70 26.07
N ARG A 47 -0.44 -6.94 26.07
CA ARG A 47 -0.50 -7.85 24.95
C ARG A 47 -1.93 -8.07 24.48
N ASP A 48 -2.81 -8.47 25.37
CA ASP A 48 -4.19 -8.82 25.05
C ASP A 48 -4.95 -7.62 24.46
N ALA A 49 -4.67 -6.40 24.92
CA ALA A 49 -5.29 -5.20 24.39
C ALA A 49 -4.83 -4.90 22.95
N VAL A 50 -3.53 -5.03 22.66
CA VAL A 50 -3.00 -4.76 21.31
C VAL A 50 -3.41 -5.88 20.33
N GLU A 51 -3.29 -7.14 20.76
CA GLU A 51 -3.64 -8.29 19.93
C GLU A 51 -5.16 -8.34 19.62
N ALA A 52 -6.00 -7.99 20.57
CA ALA A 52 -7.45 -7.91 20.37
C ALA A 52 -7.81 -6.83 19.33
N GLU A 53 -7.17 -5.64 19.43
CA GLU A 53 -7.45 -4.52 18.53
C GLU A 53 -6.97 -4.79 17.10
N LEU A 54 -5.77 -5.35 16.94
CA LEU A 54 -5.24 -5.69 15.62
C LEU A 54 -5.74 -7.05 15.10
N SER A 55 -6.28 -7.89 15.99
CA SER A 55 -6.58 -9.31 15.75
C SER A 55 -5.38 -10.08 15.20
N LEU A 56 -4.18 -9.78 15.73
CA LEU A 56 -2.91 -10.39 15.35
C LEU A 56 -2.11 -10.71 16.59
N PRO A 57 -1.52 -11.92 16.71
CA PRO A 57 -0.54 -12.20 17.75
C PRO A 57 0.72 -11.38 17.50
N CYS A 58 1.42 -10.96 18.56
CA CYS A 58 2.61 -10.14 18.43
C CYS A 58 3.77 -10.68 19.26
N ASN A 59 4.97 -10.60 18.70
CA ASN A 59 6.21 -10.75 19.45
C ASN A 59 6.68 -9.35 19.87
N TYR A 60 6.71 -9.09 21.17
CA TYR A 60 7.11 -7.79 21.74
C TYR A 60 8.59 -7.77 22.14
N GLN A 61 9.46 -8.34 21.30
CA GLN A 61 10.91 -8.34 21.46
C GLN A 61 11.52 -7.18 20.62
N GLY A 62 12.50 -6.48 21.19
CA GLY A 62 13.22 -5.43 20.49
C GLY A 62 12.63 -4.03 20.66
N THR A 63 12.95 -3.16 19.73
CA THR A 63 12.50 -1.75 19.76
C THR A 63 11.02 -1.62 19.40
N LEU A 64 10.40 -0.54 19.87
CA LEU A 64 9.02 -0.24 19.48
C LEU A 64 8.89 -0.07 17.95
N ARG A 65 9.92 0.44 17.27
CA ARG A 65 9.98 0.55 15.81
C ARG A 65 9.87 -0.83 15.15
N ASP A 66 10.72 -1.80 15.56
CA ASP A 66 10.74 -3.14 14.99
C ASP A 66 9.38 -3.83 15.14
N ILE A 67 8.76 -3.66 16.32
CA ILE A 67 7.43 -4.23 16.62
C ILE A 67 6.35 -3.59 15.75
N VAL A 68 6.39 -2.27 15.57
CA VAL A 68 5.42 -1.55 14.73
C VAL A 68 5.56 -1.94 13.27
N ASP A 69 6.77 -2.09 12.79
CA ASP A 69 7.03 -2.44 11.39
C ASP A 69 6.59 -3.88 11.10
N ASP A 70 6.91 -4.89 11.98
CA ASP A 70 6.41 -6.26 11.88
C ASP A 70 4.86 -6.31 11.89
N LEU A 71 4.24 -5.64 12.85
CA LEU A 71 2.77 -5.61 12.94
C LEU A 71 2.12 -4.92 11.74
N SER A 72 2.77 -3.92 11.18
CA SER A 72 2.26 -3.20 10.00
C SER A 72 2.25 -4.09 8.76
N GLU A 73 3.33 -4.81 8.53
CA GLU A 73 3.44 -5.76 7.41
C GLU A 73 2.39 -6.87 7.53
N ARG A 74 2.27 -7.48 8.72
CA ARG A 74 1.32 -8.56 8.98
C ARG A 74 -0.14 -8.07 8.95
N TYR A 75 -0.42 -6.84 9.39
CA TYR A 75 -1.75 -6.26 9.30
C TYR A 75 -2.15 -5.99 7.84
N ILE A 76 -1.23 -5.46 7.03
CA ILE A 76 -1.46 -5.25 5.59
C ILE A 76 -1.69 -6.57 4.88
N LEU A 77 -0.84 -7.58 5.13
CA LEU A 77 -1.00 -8.91 4.55
C LEU A 77 -2.40 -9.47 4.87
N ARG A 78 -2.77 -9.51 6.15
CA ARG A 78 -4.09 -10.00 6.56
C ARG A 78 -5.23 -9.18 5.98
N PHE A 79 -5.08 -7.85 5.95
CA PHE A 79 -6.11 -6.97 5.41
C PHE A 79 -6.43 -7.31 3.95
N PHE A 80 -5.42 -7.42 3.09
CA PHE A 80 -5.64 -7.67 1.66
C PHE A 80 -5.97 -9.12 1.34
N SER A 81 -5.47 -10.10 2.09
CA SER A 81 -5.77 -11.51 1.85
C SER A 81 -7.13 -11.95 2.40
N GLU A 82 -7.57 -11.43 3.58
CA GLU A 82 -8.73 -11.93 4.29
C GLU A 82 -9.89 -10.94 4.39
N ILE A 83 -9.61 -9.65 4.65
CA ILE A 83 -10.63 -8.65 5.03
C ILE A 83 -11.12 -7.87 3.83
N TRP A 84 -10.20 -7.38 3.00
CA TRP A 84 -10.56 -6.57 1.85
C TRP A 84 -11.23 -7.42 0.78
N LYS A 85 -12.41 -6.98 0.36
CA LYS A 85 -13.12 -7.57 -0.76
C LYS A 85 -13.49 -6.44 -1.73
N PRO A 86 -13.16 -6.56 -3.02
CA PRO A 86 -13.60 -5.59 -4.00
C PRO A 86 -15.13 -5.61 -4.06
N ARG A 87 -15.73 -4.45 -4.12
CA ARG A 87 -17.16 -4.36 -4.46
C ARG A 87 -17.28 -4.60 -5.96
N THR A 88 -18.23 -5.41 -6.37
CA THR A 88 -18.46 -5.73 -7.78
C THR A 88 -18.67 -4.47 -8.63
N GLY A 89 -19.30 -3.42 -8.09
CA GLY A 89 -19.49 -2.14 -8.76
C GLY A 89 -18.27 -1.22 -8.82
N ASP A 90 -17.21 -1.46 -8.01
CA ASP A 90 -16.04 -0.60 -8.01
C ASP A 90 -15.22 -0.76 -9.30
N TYR A 91 -15.27 -1.92 -9.92
CA TYR A 91 -14.61 -2.17 -11.20
C TYR A 91 -15.45 -1.71 -12.41
N GLU A 92 -16.78 -1.69 -12.30
CA GLU A 92 -17.66 -1.19 -13.34
C GLU A 92 -17.47 0.31 -13.60
N HIS A 93 -17.17 1.09 -12.55
CA HIS A 93 -17.03 2.54 -12.65
C HIS A 93 -15.62 3.04 -12.91
N THR A 94 -14.60 2.20 -12.81
CA THR A 94 -13.21 2.66 -12.76
C THR A 94 -12.22 1.87 -13.61
N GLY A 95 -12.65 0.77 -14.20
CA GLY A 95 -11.70 -0.13 -14.84
C GLY A 95 -12.10 -0.57 -16.23
N TRP A 96 -13.37 -0.69 -16.54
CA TRP A 96 -13.78 -1.30 -17.80
C TRP A 96 -13.66 -0.33 -18.98
N GLU A 97 -13.91 0.96 -18.76
CA GLU A 97 -13.57 2.00 -19.74
C GLU A 97 -12.07 2.02 -20.05
N LEU A 98 -11.24 1.76 -19.01
CA LEU A 98 -9.79 1.67 -19.14
C LEU A 98 -9.36 0.50 -20.02
N ALA A 99 -10.05 -0.66 -19.94
CA ALA A 99 -9.72 -1.82 -20.77
C ALA A 99 -9.85 -1.52 -22.28
N GLU A 100 -10.88 -0.78 -22.67
CA GLU A 100 -11.03 -0.35 -24.06
C GLU A 100 -9.97 0.67 -24.47
N GLU A 101 -9.63 1.61 -23.59
CA GLU A 101 -8.60 2.60 -23.86
C GLU A 101 -7.23 1.94 -24.04
N ILE A 102 -6.88 0.98 -23.18
CA ILE A 102 -5.63 0.22 -23.29
C ILE A 102 -5.60 -0.65 -24.55
N ASN A 103 -6.67 -1.39 -24.83
CA ASN A 103 -6.72 -2.24 -26.02
C ASN A 103 -6.60 -1.45 -27.34
N LYS A 104 -7.08 -0.19 -27.39
CA LYS A 104 -6.89 0.71 -28.55
C LYS A 104 -5.43 1.10 -28.80
N LEU A 105 -4.57 0.97 -27.78
CA LEU A 105 -3.12 1.19 -27.94
C LEU A 105 -2.41 0.01 -28.60
N ASP A 106 -3.11 -1.13 -28.81
CA ASP A 106 -2.57 -2.39 -29.35
C ASP A 106 -1.26 -2.83 -28.65
N PRO A 107 -1.23 -2.92 -27.31
CA PRO A 107 -0.01 -3.16 -26.56
C PRO A 107 0.47 -4.61 -26.72
N VAL A 108 1.78 -4.79 -26.89
CA VAL A 108 2.40 -6.12 -26.89
C VAL A 108 2.53 -6.71 -25.50
N SER A 109 2.61 -5.85 -24.46
CA SER A 109 2.71 -6.27 -23.06
C SER A 109 2.09 -5.24 -22.13
N VAL A 110 1.19 -5.71 -21.26
CA VAL A 110 0.53 -4.91 -20.22
C VAL A 110 0.82 -5.54 -18.86
N LEU A 111 1.23 -4.73 -17.87
CA LEU A 111 1.44 -5.17 -16.49
C LEU A 111 0.37 -4.52 -15.58
N ASP A 112 -0.37 -5.33 -14.83
CA ASP A 112 -1.30 -4.88 -13.78
C ASP A 112 -0.67 -5.10 -12.40
N VAL A 113 -0.27 -4.01 -11.75
CA VAL A 113 0.43 -3.99 -10.47
C VAL A 113 -0.57 -3.93 -9.33
N GLY A 114 -0.60 -4.98 -8.50
CA GLY A 114 -1.61 -5.16 -7.46
C GLY A 114 -2.97 -5.46 -8.08
N CYS A 115 -3.01 -6.46 -8.96
CA CYS A 115 -4.20 -6.82 -9.74
C CYS A 115 -5.36 -7.38 -8.89
N GLY A 116 -5.12 -7.68 -7.60
CA GLY A 116 -6.11 -8.26 -6.70
C GLY A 116 -6.68 -9.56 -7.27
N TYR A 117 -8.00 -9.63 -7.42
CA TYR A 117 -8.69 -10.78 -8.01
C TYR A 117 -8.60 -10.86 -9.53
N HIS A 118 -7.71 -10.09 -10.13
CA HIS A 118 -7.39 -10.09 -11.57
C HIS A 118 -8.61 -9.86 -12.50
N PRO A 119 -9.44 -8.83 -12.26
CA PRO A 119 -10.71 -8.63 -12.97
C PRO A 119 -10.54 -8.29 -14.45
N PHE A 120 -9.37 -7.81 -14.86
CA PHE A 120 -9.06 -7.46 -16.25
C PHE A 120 -8.55 -8.64 -17.08
N LYS A 121 -8.29 -9.79 -16.46
CA LYS A 121 -7.86 -11.00 -17.19
C LYS A 121 -8.89 -11.39 -18.26
N GLY A 122 -8.44 -11.53 -19.50
CA GLY A 122 -9.31 -11.80 -20.62
C GLY A 122 -10.07 -10.58 -21.18
N ARG A 123 -9.95 -9.39 -20.55
CA ARG A 123 -10.52 -8.13 -21.06
C ARG A 123 -9.45 -7.22 -21.67
N ILE A 124 -8.28 -7.17 -21.06
CA ILE A 124 -7.10 -6.48 -21.60
C ILE A 124 -6.23 -7.53 -22.29
N GLN A 125 -5.81 -7.22 -23.51
CA GLN A 125 -4.93 -8.08 -24.28
C GLN A 125 -3.52 -8.07 -23.68
N ASN A 126 -2.83 -9.22 -23.75
CA ASN A 126 -1.45 -9.38 -23.33
C ASN A 126 -1.17 -8.92 -21.87
N LEU A 127 -2.18 -9.09 -21.00
CA LEU A 127 -2.13 -8.70 -19.60
C LEU A 127 -1.41 -9.74 -18.75
N ILE A 128 -0.48 -9.26 -17.94
CA ILE A 128 0.16 -9.97 -16.83
C ILE A 128 -0.25 -9.26 -15.55
N GLY A 129 -0.82 -9.99 -14.59
CA GLY A 129 -1.19 -9.47 -13.27
C GLY A 129 -0.24 -9.93 -12.19
N ILE A 130 0.24 -9.01 -11.36
CA ILE A 130 1.03 -9.31 -10.17
C ILE A 130 0.32 -8.79 -8.92
N ASP A 131 0.36 -9.57 -7.84
CA ASP A 131 -0.21 -9.18 -6.54
C ASP A 131 0.44 -10.01 -5.43
N PRO A 132 0.99 -9.41 -4.35
CA PRO A 132 1.64 -10.16 -3.28
C PRO A 132 0.67 -10.87 -2.33
N TYR A 133 -0.64 -10.62 -2.43
CA TYR A 133 -1.63 -11.06 -1.46
C TYR A 133 -2.73 -11.97 -2.03
N ASN A 134 -2.80 -12.10 -3.36
CA ASN A 134 -3.89 -12.81 -4.03
C ASN A 134 -3.36 -13.86 -5.02
N ASN A 135 -3.78 -15.10 -4.83
CA ASN A 135 -3.43 -16.23 -5.69
C ASN A 135 -4.16 -16.24 -7.04
N CYS A 136 -4.99 -15.24 -7.33
CA CYS A 136 -5.59 -15.04 -8.66
C CYS A 136 -4.63 -14.34 -9.63
N ALA A 137 -3.54 -13.75 -9.13
CA ALA A 137 -2.50 -13.13 -9.94
C ALA A 137 -1.75 -14.17 -10.79
N ASP A 138 -1.15 -13.74 -11.90
CA ASP A 138 -0.26 -14.60 -12.68
C ASP A 138 1.04 -14.86 -11.92
N TYR A 139 1.48 -13.89 -11.08
CA TYR A 139 2.60 -14.04 -10.14
C TYR A 139 2.23 -13.45 -8.77
N GLU A 140 2.35 -14.25 -7.72
CA GLU A 140 2.22 -13.81 -6.32
C GLU A 140 3.51 -13.11 -5.86
N VAL A 141 3.68 -11.83 -6.23
CA VAL A 141 4.91 -11.09 -5.98
C VAL A 141 4.62 -9.59 -5.83
N ASP A 142 5.37 -8.92 -4.93
CA ASP A 142 5.38 -7.45 -4.90
C ASP A 142 6.10 -6.89 -6.12
N ILE A 143 5.71 -5.69 -6.57
CA ILE A 143 6.33 -5.04 -7.72
C ILE A 143 7.85 -4.87 -7.56
N LEU A 144 8.35 -4.64 -6.36
CA LEU A 144 9.79 -4.51 -6.10
C LEU A 144 10.56 -5.82 -6.27
N ASP A 145 9.87 -6.96 -6.17
CA ASP A 145 10.41 -8.31 -6.35
C ASP A 145 10.13 -8.89 -7.73
N TYR A 146 9.34 -8.22 -8.55
CA TYR A 146 9.05 -8.63 -9.91
C TYR A 146 10.26 -8.35 -10.82
N LYS A 147 11.09 -9.39 -11.04
CA LYS A 147 12.39 -9.31 -11.73
C LYS A 147 12.26 -9.67 -13.21
N VAL A 148 12.03 -8.67 -14.04
CA VAL A 148 12.05 -8.77 -15.52
C VAL A 148 13.00 -7.72 -16.09
N LYS A 149 13.26 -7.78 -17.39
CA LYS A 149 14.12 -6.78 -18.04
C LYS A 149 13.47 -5.38 -17.94
N PRO A 150 14.26 -4.33 -17.72
CA PRO A 150 13.77 -2.97 -17.92
C PRO A 150 13.13 -2.81 -19.30
N GLU A 151 12.18 -1.89 -19.40
CA GLU A 151 11.54 -1.54 -20.68
C GLU A 151 10.82 -2.73 -21.34
N SER A 152 10.22 -3.61 -20.54
CA SER A 152 9.55 -4.82 -21.02
C SER A 152 8.05 -4.64 -21.30
N HIS A 153 7.44 -3.56 -20.80
CA HIS A 153 6.00 -3.32 -20.91
C HIS A 153 5.65 -2.05 -21.67
N ASP A 154 4.63 -2.12 -22.54
CA ASP A 154 4.09 -0.95 -23.25
C ASP A 154 3.12 -0.16 -22.39
N VAL A 155 2.41 -0.87 -21.50
CA VAL A 155 1.44 -0.28 -20.57
C VAL A 155 1.64 -0.87 -19.17
N ILE A 156 1.58 -0.01 -18.17
CA ILE A 156 1.49 -0.39 -16.76
C ILE A 156 0.22 0.18 -16.16
N ILE A 157 -0.47 -0.62 -15.36
CA ILE A 157 -1.67 -0.24 -14.61
C ILE A 157 -1.38 -0.40 -13.12
N ALA A 158 -1.78 0.56 -12.30
CA ALA A 158 -1.75 0.48 -10.83
C ALA A 158 -3.01 1.15 -10.27
N LEU A 159 -4.12 0.42 -10.20
CA LEU A 159 -5.42 0.97 -9.81
C LEU A 159 -5.68 0.79 -8.32
N GLY A 160 -4.93 1.52 -7.50
CA GLY A 160 -5.09 1.50 -6.05
C GLY A 160 -4.03 0.72 -5.30
N SER A 161 -3.08 0.12 -5.98
CA SER A 161 -2.00 -0.68 -5.38
C SER A 161 -0.84 0.17 -4.85
N ILE A 162 -0.49 1.27 -5.52
CA ILE A 162 0.59 2.18 -5.09
C ILE A 162 -0.02 3.30 -4.22
N ASN A 163 -0.58 2.91 -3.07
CA ASN A 163 -1.31 3.82 -2.16
C ASN A 163 -0.96 3.62 -0.68
N PHE A 164 -0.06 2.71 -0.36
CA PHE A 164 0.15 2.27 1.02
C PHE A 164 1.58 2.46 1.46
N ASN A 165 1.77 2.69 2.76
CA ASN A 165 3.04 2.90 3.42
C ASN A 165 3.64 4.30 3.24
N SER A 166 4.95 4.44 3.47
CA SER A 166 5.67 5.70 3.48
C SER A 166 5.83 6.30 2.06
N ARG A 167 6.23 7.56 2.02
CA ARG A 167 6.57 8.22 0.75
C ARG A 167 7.72 7.51 0.03
N GLU A 168 8.69 7.04 0.78
CA GLU A 168 9.86 6.32 0.27
C GLU A 168 9.44 5.01 -0.40
N ASP A 169 8.51 4.25 0.22
CA ASP A 169 7.95 3.01 -0.34
C ASP A 169 7.16 3.27 -1.63
N ILE A 170 6.33 4.31 -1.61
CA ILE A 170 5.56 4.75 -2.78
C ILE A 170 6.49 5.14 -3.92
N GLN A 171 7.51 5.93 -3.62
CA GLN A 171 8.49 6.39 -4.60
C GLN A 171 9.29 5.22 -5.19
N ALA A 172 9.72 4.27 -4.38
CA ALA A 172 10.43 3.07 -4.84
C ALA A 172 9.58 2.23 -5.80
N ARG A 173 8.30 1.97 -5.46
CA ARG A 173 7.37 1.23 -6.31
C ARG A 173 7.06 1.97 -7.60
N PHE A 174 6.83 3.28 -7.53
CA PHE A 174 6.59 4.11 -8.70
C PHE A 174 7.80 4.10 -9.65
N ALA A 175 9.02 4.31 -9.11
CA ALA A 175 10.26 4.27 -9.87
C ALA A 175 10.47 2.91 -10.56
N HIS A 176 10.19 1.82 -9.83
CA HIS A 176 10.32 0.49 -10.39
C HIS A 176 9.32 0.27 -11.56
N CYS A 177 8.06 0.67 -11.41
CA CYS A 177 7.09 0.65 -12.51
C CYS A 177 7.63 1.41 -13.72
N VAL A 178 8.12 2.64 -13.53
CA VAL A 178 8.67 3.43 -14.65
C VAL A 178 9.85 2.75 -15.31
N SER A 179 10.72 2.08 -14.55
CA SER A 179 11.87 1.36 -15.11
C SER A 179 11.47 0.21 -16.03
N LEU A 180 10.32 -0.40 -15.78
CA LEU A 180 9.75 -1.50 -16.58
C LEU A 180 8.99 -1.01 -17.81
N LEU A 181 8.60 0.25 -17.86
CA LEU A 181 7.85 0.84 -18.97
C LEU A 181 8.79 1.19 -20.12
N ARG A 182 8.42 0.87 -21.35
CA ARG A 182 9.18 1.27 -22.55
C ARG A 182 9.11 2.77 -22.79
N PRO A 183 10.11 3.37 -23.44
CA PRO A 183 9.96 4.75 -23.97
C PRO A 183 8.69 4.86 -24.83
N GLY A 184 7.91 5.91 -24.62
CA GLY A 184 6.59 6.11 -25.23
C GLY A 184 5.46 5.29 -24.59
N GLY A 185 5.76 4.38 -23.69
CA GLY A 185 4.76 3.58 -22.96
C GLY A 185 3.90 4.38 -22.01
N LYS A 186 2.74 3.82 -21.64
CA LYS A 186 1.73 4.49 -20.80
C LYS A 186 1.65 3.88 -19.41
N PHE A 187 1.59 4.75 -18.38
CA PHE A 187 1.34 4.35 -17.01
C PHE A 187 0.02 4.93 -16.49
N PHE A 188 -0.93 4.05 -16.19
CA PHE A 188 -2.24 4.37 -15.65
C PHE A 188 -2.24 4.17 -14.13
N LEU A 189 -2.34 5.25 -13.38
CA LEU A 189 -2.32 5.23 -11.91
C LEU A 189 -3.65 5.74 -11.36
N ARG A 190 -4.30 4.94 -10.51
CA ARG A 190 -5.39 5.38 -9.66
C ARG A 190 -4.90 5.53 -8.23
N ALA A 191 -4.97 6.74 -7.70
CA ALA A 191 -4.39 7.11 -6.44
C ALA A 191 -5.45 7.52 -5.40
N ASN A 192 -5.10 7.34 -4.12
CA ASN A 192 -5.94 7.68 -2.99
C ASN A 192 -5.47 9.02 -2.38
N PRO A 193 -6.33 10.04 -2.25
CA PRO A 193 -5.95 11.32 -1.64
C PRO A 193 -5.86 11.30 -0.11
N GLY A 194 -5.68 10.15 0.52
CA GLY A 194 -5.59 9.99 1.97
C GLY A 194 -6.89 9.54 2.64
N ILE A 195 -7.89 9.08 1.86
CA ILE A 195 -9.17 8.60 2.42
C ILE A 195 -8.94 7.25 3.11
N PRO A 196 -9.18 7.14 4.44
CA PRO A 196 -8.95 5.90 5.18
C PRO A 196 -9.88 4.77 4.74
N HIS A 197 -9.40 3.53 4.83
CA HIS A 197 -10.25 2.36 4.70
C HIS A 197 -11.14 2.19 5.94
N LYS A 198 -12.44 2.01 5.73
CA LYS A 198 -13.41 1.81 6.84
C LYS A 198 -13.16 0.51 7.61
N THR A 199 -12.79 -0.56 6.90
CA THR A 199 -12.55 -1.90 7.46
C THR A 199 -11.09 -2.18 7.78
N GLY A 200 -10.18 -1.29 7.40
CA GLY A 200 -8.74 -1.38 7.65
C GLY A 200 -8.20 -0.11 8.31
N PRO A 201 -8.59 0.20 9.56
CA PRO A 201 -8.24 1.47 10.20
C PRO A 201 -6.73 1.67 10.39
N TYR A 202 -5.97 0.58 10.47
CA TYR A 202 -4.51 0.59 10.66
C TYR A 202 -3.72 0.48 9.35
N VAL A 203 -4.39 0.34 8.19
CA VAL A 203 -3.72 0.48 6.90
C VAL A 203 -3.32 1.94 6.71
N GLU A 204 -2.04 2.20 6.53
CA GLU A 204 -1.52 3.53 6.27
C GLU A 204 -1.72 3.88 4.79
N ILE A 205 -2.47 4.95 4.54
CA ILE A 205 -2.76 5.42 3.18
C ILE A 205 -1.86 6.61 2.88
N PHE A 206 -1.10 6.52 1.81
CA PHE A 206 -0.32 7.64 1.30
C PHE A 206 -1.26 8.68 0.67
N PRO A 207 -1.19 9.95 1.10
CA PRO A 207 -2.11 10.99 0.62
C PRO A 207 -1.61 11.58 -0.71
N TRP A 208 -1.96 10.93 -1.80
CA TRP A 208 -1.62 11.45 -3.13
C TRP A 208 -2.27 12.80 -3.39
N THR A 209 -1.50 13.70 -4.02
CA THR A 209 -1.98 14.98 -4.55
C THR A 209 -1.53 15.15 -5.99
N PHE A 210 -2.08 16.16 -6.68
CA PHE A 210 -1.63 16.53 -8.02
C PHE A 210 -0.16 16.96 -8.03
N GLU A 211 0.26 17.71 -7.00
CA GLU A 211 1.63 18.21 -6.85
C GLU A 211 2.63 17.08 -6.73
N ILE A 212 2.33 16.06 -5.89
CA ILE A 212 3.17 14.86 -5.74
C ILE A 212 3.24 14.08 -7.04
N ALA A 213 2.11 13.93 -7.73
CA ALA A 213 2.05 13.22 -9.00
C ALA A 213 2.87 13.91 -10.09
N ASN A 214 2.84 15.26 -10.12
CA ASN A 214 3.64 16.07 -11.04
C ASN A 214 5.12 16.04 -10.69
N GLU A 215 5.46 16.12 -9.40
CA GLU A 215 6.84 15.95 -8.91
C GLU A 215 7.45 14.63 -9.36
N PHE A 216 6.68 13.53 -9.24
CA PHE A 216 7.14 12.20 -9.69
C PHE A 216 7.28 12.14 -11.23
N ALA A 217 6.38 12.81 -11.96
CA ALA A 217 6.52 12.90 -13.40
C ALA A 217 7.84 13.58 -13.82
N GLU A 218 8.18 14.70 -13.21
CA GLU A 218 9.43 15.41 -13.45
C GLU A 218 10.65 14.57 -13.05
N LEU A 219 10.61 13.95 -11.85
CA LEU A 219 11.73 13.16 -11.31
C LEU A 219 12.06 11.95 -12.18
N TYR A 220 11.07 11.32 -12.79
CA TYR A 220 11.22 10.09 -13.56
C TYR A 220 11.07 10.27 -15.08
N ASN A 221 11.18 11.50 -15.57
CA ASN A 221 11.11 11.82 -16.99
C ASN A 221 9.83 11.30 -17.66
N LEU A 222 8.69 11.62 -17.03
CA LEU A 222 7.36 11.31 -17.53
C LEU A 222 6.64 12.58 -17.96
N LYS A 223 5.81 12.48 -18.98
CA LYS A 223 4.80 13.48 -19.29
C LYS A 223 3.48 13.10 -18.65
N LEU A 224 2.92 13.95 -17.80
CA LEU A 224 1.55 13.80 -17.31
C LEU A 224 0.56 14.21 -18.41
N ASP A 225 -0.13 13.23 -19.01
CA ASP A 225 -1.08 13.46 -20.10
C ASP A 225 -2.48 13.78 -19.59
N THR A 226 -2.90 13.13 -18.51
CA THR A 226 -4.26 13.24 -17.97
C THR A 226 -4.25 13.26 -16.45
N PHE A 227 -5.08 14.14 -15.90
CA PHE A 227 -5.48 14.13 -14.50
C PHE A 227 -7.00 14.22 -14.41
N LYS A 228 -7.60 13.31 -13.62
CA LYS A 228 -9.05 13.31 -13.32
C LYS A 228 -9.26 13.01 -11.83
N ARG A 229 -10.40 13.47 -11.31
CA ARG A 229 -10.92 13.07 -10.00
C ARG A 229 -12.27 12.41 -10.22
N ASP A 230 -12.48 11.22 -9.67
CA ASP A 230 -13.77 10.53 -9.79
C ASP A 230 -14.77 10.96 -8.69
N ALA A 231 -16.03 10.50 -8.79
CA ALA A 231 -17.07 10.79 -7.81
C ALA A 231 -16.77 10.26 -6.39
N ASN A 232 -15.82 9.32 -6.25
CA ASN A 232 -15.34 8.79 -4.98
C ASN A 232 -14.06 9.48 -4.50
N GLU A 233 -13.77 10.66 -5.02
CA GLU A 233 -12.58 11.47 -4.71
C GLU A 233 -11.24 10.81 -5.06
N ARG A 234 -11.24 9.71 -5.84
CA ARG A 234 -10.00 9.07 -6.29
C ARG A 234 -9.38 9.89 -7.41
N LEU A 235 -8.05 9.90 -7.42
CA LEU A 235 -7.26 10.63 -8.41
C LEU A 235 -6.81 9.65 -9.49
N TYR A 236 -6.92 10.06 -10.75
CA TYR A 236 -6.46 9.31 -11.92
C TYR A 236 -5.41 10.10 -12.64
N PHE A 237 -4.30 9.44 -12.92
CA PHE A 237 -3.19 9.99 -13.67
C PHE A 237 -2.86 9.05 -14.84
N VAL A 238 -2.61 9.63 -15.99
CA VAL A 238 -2.04 8.90 -17.13
C VAL A 238 -0.73 9.58 -17.48
N TYR A 239 0.33 8.80 -17.49
CA TYR A 239 1.66 9.26 -17.85
C TYR A 239 2.13 8.63 -19.14
N THR A 240 2.98 9.35 -19.89
CA THR A 240 3.80 8.80 -20.98
C THR A 240 5.26 8.87 -20.57
N ARG A 241 6.00 7.78 -20.70
CA ARG A 241 7.46 7.80 -20.53
C ARG A 241 8.11 8.50 -21.72
N LEU A 242 8.94 9.52 -21.43
CA LEU A 242 9.68 10.28 -22.45
C LEU A 242 10.97 9.60 -22.87
#